data_2d11d2fdda3d70c64ead3231047d8845
#
_entry.id   2d11d2fdda3d70c64ead3231047d8845
#
_cell.length_a   1.000
_cell.length_b   1.000
_cell.length_c   1.000
_cell.angle_alpha   90.00
_cell.angle_beta   90.00
_cell.angle_gamma   90.00
#
_symmetry.space_group_name_H-M   'P 1'
#
loop_
_entity.id
_entity.type
_entity.pdbx_description
1 polymer ?
#
loop_
_entity_poly.entity_id
_entity_poly.type
_entity_poly.pdbx_seq_one_letter_code
_entity_poly.pdbx_strand_id
1 'polypeptide(L)'
;NPTLVGLSQLKELTMRIRRSKELSSKDIVDVYNNIYAGKFADDATDNYMQNWVISQNIKVGDRFIDFTAPDAKGEMHTLSKEIKGKIALIDLWASWCGPCRRESMSMKPLYESYKDKGFTIVGVARERRQEDMEAAIKKDGYPWLCLVELNDAGRIWDKYGVGNAGGAIFLVDEEGKILAIKPSAEEVKAILEKML
;
A
#
# COMPACT_ATOMS: atom_id res chain seq x y z
N ASN A 1 -11.54 -8.15 -30.79
CA ASN A 1 -11.29 -6.75 -30.45
C ASN A 1 -11.62 -6.51 -28.97
N PRO A 2 -10.76 -5.84 -28.21
CA PRO A 2 -11.05 -5.50 -26.82
C PRO A 2 -12.21 -4.51 -26.74
N THR A 3 -13.10 -4.73 -25.76
CA THR A 3 -14.24 -3.85 -25.48
C THR A 3 -14.30 -3.54 -23.99
N LEU A 4 -14.91 -2.40 -23.60
CA LEU A 4 -15.15 -2.08 -22.18
C LEU A 4 -16.04 -3.11 -21.48
N VAL A 5 -16.98 -3.73 -22.20
CA VAL A 5 -17.81 -4.82 -21.66
C VAL A 5 -16.94 -6.03 -21.30
N GLY A 6 -16.03 -6.44 -22.19
CA GLY A 6 -15.11 -7.54 -21.93
C GLY A 6 -14.14 -7.21 -20.76
N LEU A 7 -13.66 -5.98 -20.67
CA LEU A 7 -12.83 -5.51 -19.56
C LEU A 7 -13.60 -5.54 -18.22
N SER A 8 -14.87 -5.13 -18.22
CA SER A 8 -15.74 -5.21 -17.03
C SER A 8 -15.98 -6.66 -16.60
N GLN A 9 -16.16 -7.58 -17.55
CA GLN A 9 -16.28 -9.01 -17.24
C GLN A 9 -14.98 -9.57 -16.65
N LEU A 10 -13.82 -9.18 -17.18
CA LEU A 10 -12.53 -9.57 -16.63
C LEU A 10 -12.35 -9.06 -15.19
N LYS A 11 -12.77 -7.82 -14.91
CA LYS A 11 -12.79 -7.25 -13.54
C LYS A 11 -13.66 -8.09 -12.61
N GLU A 12 -14.84 -8.53 -13.01
CA GLU A 12 -15.69 -9.37 -12.17
C GLU A 12 -15.02 -10.71 -11.82
N LEU A 13 -14.23 -11.27 -12.73
CA LEU A 13 -13.48 -12.50 -12.45
C LEU A 13 -12.46 -12.30 -11.33
N THR A 14 -11.84 -11.12 -11.20
CA THR A 14 -10.91 -10.84 -10.07
C THR A 14 -11.58 -10.96 -8.70
N MET A 15 -12.88 -10.61 -8.61
CA MET A 15 -13.65 -10.72 -7.36
C MET A 15 -14.06 -12.15 -7.05
N ARG A 16 -14.19 -13.00 -8.07
CA ARG A 16 -14.64 -14.40 -7.95
C ARG A 16 -13.50 -15.39 -7.84
N ILE A 17 -12.28 -15.00 -8.19
CA ILE A 17 -11.12 -15.89 -8.31
C ILE A 17 -10.83 -16.68 -7.04
N ARG A 18 -11.04 -16.08 -5.84
CA ARG A 18 -10.85 -16.75 -4.54
C ARG A 18 -11.79 -17.95 -4.35
N ARG A 19 -12.87 -18.05 -5.15
CA ARG A 19 -13.87 -19.12 -5.10
C ARG A 19 -13.80 -20.06 -6.30
N SER A 20 -12.97 -19.74 -7.29
CA SER A 20 -12.81 -20.55 -8.51
C SER A 20 -11.66 -21.54 -8.32
N LYS A 21 -11.86 -22.79 -8.74
CA LYS A 21 -10.80 -23.80 -8.85
C LYS A 21 -10.19 -23.88 -10.26
N GLU A 22 -10.80 -23.20 -11.22
CA GLU A 22 -10.51 -23.31 -12.65
C GLU A 22 -9.70 -22.14 -13.21
N LEU A 23 -9.69 -20.98 -12.51
CA LEU A 23 -8.99 -19.77 -12.93
C LEU A 23 -7.95 -19.38 -11.89
N SER A 24 -6.72 -19.06 -12.34
CA SER A 24 -5.67 -18.47 -11.50
C SER A 24 -5.57 -16.96 -11.69
N SER A 25 -4.95 -16.27 -10.72
CA SER A 25 -4.62 -14.84 -10.89
C SER A 25 -3.77 -14.61 -12.12
N LYS A 26 -2.86 -15.56 -12.43
CA LYS A 26 -1.99 -15.48 -13.61
C LYS A 26 -2.79 -15.45 -14.90
N ASP A 27 -3.85 -16.25 -15.04
CA ASP A 27 -4.66 -16.27 -16.26
C ASP A 27 -5.31 -14.92 -16.51
N ILE A 28 -5.82 -14.26 -15.47
CA ILE A 28 -6.42 -12.93 -15.57
C ILE A 28 -5.37 -11.87 -15.91
N VAL A 29 -4.18 -11.94 -15.28
CA VAL A 29 -3.05 -11.06 -15.58
C VAL A 29 -2.63 -11.19 -17.04
N ASP A 30 -2.48 -12.41 -17.53
CA ASP A 30 -2.08 -12.69 -18.91
C ASP A 30 -3.13 -12.18 -19.92
N VAL A 31 -4.43 -12.40 -19.66
CA VAL A 31 -5.50 -11.85 -20.48
C VAL A 31 -5.50 -10.34 -20.49
N TYR A 32 -5.37 -9.71 -19.32
CA TYR A 32 -5.30 -8.25 -19.24
C TYR A 32 -4.12 -7.69 -20.03
N ASN A 33 -2.92 -8.18 -19.77
CA ASN A 33 -1.70 -7.68 -20.40
C ASN A 33 -1.70 -7.86 -21.93
N ASN A 34 -2.19 -8.99 -22.43
CA ASN A 34 -2.18 -9.30 -23.84
C ASN A 34 -3.30 -8.63 -24.65
N ILE A 35 -4.44 -8.35 -24.02
CA ILE A 35 -5.65 -7.92 -24.73
C ILE A 35 -6.05 -6.48 -24.41
N TYR A 36 -5.95 -6.06 -23.13
CA TYR A 36 -6.57 -4.82 -22.66
C TYR A 36 -5.59 -3.72 -22.29
N ALA A 37 -4.39 -4.04 -21.79
CA ALA A 37 -3.44 -3.07 -21.27
C ALA A 37 -3.17 -1.91 -22.25
N GLY A 38 -3.34 -0.68 -21.76
CA GLY A 38 -3.12 0.55 -22.52
C GLY A 38 -4.18 0.88 -23.59
N LYS A 39 -5.29 0.13 -23.66
CA LYS A 39 -6.35 0.35 -24.68
C LYS A 39 -7.52 1.20 -24.21
N PHE A 40 -7.66 1.36 -22.90
CA PHE A 40 -8.74 2.12 -22.27
C PHE A 40 -8.18 3.08 -21.21
N ALA A 41 -7.11 3.79 -21.54
CA ALA A 41 -6.48 4.76 -20.64
C ALA A 41 -7.54 5.72 -20.05
N ASP A 42 -7.42 6.01 -18.75
CA ASP A 42 -8.33 6.85 -17.97
C ASP A 42 -9.73 6.26 -17.67
N ASP A 43 -10.06 5.06 -18.17
CA ASP A 43 -11.27 4.36 -17.77
C ASP A 43 -11.12 3.79 -16.33
N ALA A 44 -12.17 3.97 -15.52
CA ALA A 44 -12.16 3.52 -14.12
C ALA A 44 -12.00 1.99 -13.97
N THR A 45 -12.48 1.21 -14.96
CA THR A 45 -12.32 -0.24 -14.96
C THR A 45 -10.89 -0.63 -15.31
N ASP A 46 -10.27 0.07 -16.26
CA ASP A 46 -8.88 -0.14 -16.63
C ASP A 46 -7.94 0.22 -15.49
N ASN A 47 -8.15 1.36 -14.83
CA ASN A 47 -7.41 1.74 -13.62
C ASN A 47 -7.51 0.69 -12.51
N TYR A 48 -8.72 0.13 -12.27
CA TYR A 48 -8.88 -0.97 -11.32
C TYR A 48 -8.07 -2.19 -11.74
N MET A 49 -8.12 -2.58 -13.01
CA MET A 49 -7.41 -3.75 -13.51
C MET A 49 -5.90 -3.59 -13.45
N GLN A 50 -5.37 -2.41 -13.80
CA GLN A 50 -3.95 -2.09 -13.64
C GLN A 50 -3.49 -2.29 -12.19
N ASN A 51 -4.21 -1.70 -11.23
CA ASN A 51 -3.89 -1.81 -9.81
C ASN A 51 -3.97 -3.26 -9.33
N TRP A 52 -4.98 -3.99 -9.77
CA TRP A 52 -5.12 -5.39 -9.43
C TRP A 52 -3.95 -6.23 -9.98
N VAL A 53 -3.54 -6.00 -11.24
CA VAL A 53 -2.38 -6.67 -11.85
C VAL A 53 -1.09 -6.33 -11.10
N ILE A 54 -0.86 -5.07 -10.74
CA ILE A 54 0.28 -4.65 -9.93
C ILE A 54 0.29 -5.40 -8.60
N SER A 55 -0.86 -5.49 -7.90
CA SER A 55 -0.97 -6.20 -6.62
C SER A 55 -0.64 -7.69 -6.70
N GLN A 56 -0.88 -8.33 -7.85
CA GLN A 56 -0.51 -9.74 -8.06
C GLN A 56 0.99 -9.93 -8.27
N ASN A 57 1.70 -8.88 -8.67
CA ASN A 57 3.12 -8.92 -8.98
C ASN A 57 4.00 -8.49 -7.80
N ILE A 58 3.49 -7.68 -6.86
CA ILE A 58 4.23 -7.30 -5.64
C ILE A 58 4.32 -8.50 -4.70
N LYS A 59 5.53 -8.89 -4.33
CA LYS A 59 5.79 -10.04 -3.46
C LYS A 59 6.98 -9.80 -2.55
N VAL A 60 7.07 -10.63 -1.53
CA VAL A 60 8.23 -10.68 -0.65
C VAL A 60 9.49 -10.94 -1.49
N GLY A 61 10.53 -10.16 -1.22
CA GLY A 61 11.78 -10.17 -1.95
C GLY A 61 11.90 -9.10 -3.04
N ASP A 62 10.78 -8.50 -3.50
CA ASP A 62 10.81 -7.37 -4.42
C ASP A 62 11.26 -6.09 -3.70
N ARG A 63 11.70 -5.11 -4.48
CA ARG A 63 12.01 -3.78 -3.95
C ARG A 63 10.73 -2.97 -3.78
N PHE A 64 10.66 -2.14 -2.72
CA PHE A 64 9.55 -1.20 -2.55
C PHE A 64 9.47 -0.20 -3.70
N ILE A 65 8.31 0.36 -3.93
CA ILE A 65 8.07 1.38 -4.97
C ILE A 65 8.24 2.76 -4.35
N ASP A 66 9.22 3.53 -4.83
CA ASP A 66 9.49 4.87 -4.30
C ASP A 66 8.43 5.89 -4.72
N PHE A 67 8.19 6.87 -3.86
CA PHE A 67 7.28 7.98 -4.11
C PHE A 67 7.69 9.20 -3.29
N THR A 68 7.11 10.35 -3.65
CA THR A 68 7.22 11.60 -2.90
C THR A 68 5.83 12.11 -2.57
N ALA A 69 5.60 12.52 -1.33
CA ALA A 69 4.33 13.07 -0.87
C ALA A 69 4.57 14.12 0.23
N PRO A 70 3.65 15.09 0.41
CA PRO A 70 3.75 16.08 1.47
C PRO A 70 3.34 15.52 2.83
N ASP A 71 3.90 16.08 3.89
CA ASP A 71 3.38 15.97 5.25
C ASP A 71 2.22 16.96 5.51
N ALA A 72 1.72 17.01 6.75
CA ALA A 72 0.67 17.93 7.15
C ALA A 72 1.06 19.43 7.07
N LYS A 73 2.35 19.75 6.97
CA LYS A 73 2.86 21.13 6.82
C LYS A 73 3.12 21.49 5.36
N GLY A 74 2.91 20.55 4.44
CA GLY A 74 3.21 20.70 3.02
C GLY A 74 4.68 20.46 2.67
N GLU A 75 5.50 19.99 3.60
CA GLU A 75 6.90 19.62 3.32
C GLU A 75 6.95 18.30 2.54
N MET A 76 7.72 18.30 1.45
CA MET A 76 7.80 17.14 0.55
C MET A 76 8.83 16.13 1.04
N HIS A 77 8.40 14.90 1.24
CA HIS A 77 9.21 13.77 1.69
C HIS A 77 9.29 12.69 0.61
N THR A 78 10.49 12.20 0.34
CA THR A 78 10.71 11.06 -0.56
C THR A 78 10.91 9.81 0.29
N LEU A 79 10.10 8.78 0.09
CA LEU A 79 10.12 7.56 0.92
C LEU A 79 11.53 6.98 1.06
N SER A 80 12.26 6.83 -0.05
CA SER A 80 13.63 6.28 -0.04
C SER A 80 14.62 7.07 0.82
N LYS A 81 14.39 8.36 1.04
CA LYS A 81 15.22 9.19 1.93
C LYS A 81 14.86 8.96 3.39
N GLU A 82 13.57 8.87 3.71
CA GLU A 82 13.06 8.74 5.07
C GLU A 82 13.42 7.38 5.71
N ILE A 83 13.43 6.32 4.88
CA ILE A 83 13.70 4.95 5.34
C ILE A 83 15.15 4.49 5.13
N LYS A 84 16.02 5.35 4.61
CA LYS A 84 17.41 4.97 4.26
C LYS A 84 18.16 4.36 5.44
N GLY A 85 18.66 3.14 5.26
CA GLY A 85 19.44 2.42 6.27
C GLY A 85 18.62 2.01 7.50
N LYS A 86 17.31 1.83 7.34
CA LYS A 86 16.41 1.39 8.41
C LYS A 86 15.52 0.24 7.91
N ILE A 87 15.16 -0.64 8.81
CA ILE A 87 13.98 -1.48 8.60
C ILE A 87 12.76 -0.57 8.69
N ALA A 88 11.89 -0.59 7.70
CA ALA A 88 10.79 0.35 7.64
C ALA A 88 9.43 -0.33 7.41
N LEU A 89 8.41 0.18 8.08
CA LEU A 89 7.02 -0.15 7.79
C LEU A 89 6.41 0.97 6.94
N ILE A 90 5.99 0.63 5.72
CA ILE A 90 5.23 1.50 4.83
C ILE A 90 3.77 1.22 5.09
N ASP A 91 3.07 2.17 5.71
CA ASP A 91 1.66 2.02 6.13
C ASP A 91 0.75 2.86 5.23
N LEU A 92 0.10 2.22 4.26
CA LEU A 92 -0.90 2.84 3.40
C LEU A 92 -2.26 2.77 4.09
N TRP A 93 -2.71 3.87 4.66
CA TRP A 93 -3.91 3.97 5.49
C TRP A 93 -4.84 5.12 5.09
N ALA A 94 -5.99 5.25 5.75
CA ALA A 94 -6.88 6.40 5.58
C ALA A 94 -7.66 6.67 6.87
N SER A 95 -8.06 7.91 7.09
CA SER A 95 -8.85 8.33 8.27
C SER A 95 -10.18 7.59 8.39
N TRP A 96 -10.80 7.30 7.26
CA TRP A 96 -12.06 6.55 7.16
C TRP A 96 -11.90 5.04 7.24
N CYS A 97 -10.67 4.50 7.16
CA CYS A 97 -10.40 3.06 7.22
C CYS A 97 -10.23 2.59 8.68
N GLY A 98 -11.31 2.22 9.32
CA GLY A 98 -11.28 1.73 10.71
C GLY A 98 -10.34 0.55 10.95
N PRO A 99 -10.35 -0.52 10.12
CA PRO A 99 -9.39 -1.61 10.23
C PRO A 99 -7.94 -1.16 10.11
N CYS A 100 -7.59 -0.31 9.12
CA CYS A 100 -6.23 0.20 8.92
C CYS A 100 -5.73 0.93 10.17
N ARG A 101 -6.56 1.83 10.72
CA ARG A 101 -6.23 2.59 11.94
C ARG A 101 -5.97 1.68 13.15
N ARG A 102 -6.73 0.59 13.31
CA ARG A 102 -6.47 -0.40 14.38
C ARG A 102 -5.13 -1.11 14.17
N GLU A 103 -4.83 -1.45 12.92
CA GLU A 103 -3.55 -2.08 12.54
C GLU A 103 -2.37 -1.13 12.81
N SER A 104 -2.45 0.11 12.34
CA SER A 104 -1.45 1.15 12.64
C SER A 104 -1.27 1.35 14.15
N MET A 105 -2.37 1.45 14.93
CA MET A 105 -2.28 1.59 16.39
C MET A 105 -1.57 0.40 17.05
N SER A 106 -1.72 -0.83 16.53
CA SER A 106 -1.03 -2.01 17.07
C SER A 106 0.49 -1.96 16.88
N MET A 107 0.98 -1.14 15.95
CA MET A 107 2.42 -0.95 15.70
C MET A 107 3.10 0.06 16.63
N LYS A 108 2.32 0.86 17.39
CA LYS A 108 2.90 1.90 18.28
C LYS A 108 3.90 1.35 19.31
N PRO A 109 3.61 0.26 20.04
CA PRO A 109 4.57 -0.29 20.98
C PRO A 109 5.89 -0.74 20.32
N LEU A 110 5.80 -1.26 19.09
CA LEU A 110 6.99 -1.67 18.33
C LEU A 110 7.80 -0.46 17.91
N TYR A 111 7.15 0.57 17.37
CA TYR A 111 7.82 1.82 17.01
C TYR A 111 8.59 2.40 18.21
N GLU A 112 7.95 2.54 19.36
CA GLU A 112 8.59 3.06 20.57
C GLU A 112 9.78 2.21 21.06
N SER A 113 9.71 0.89 20.90
CA SER A 113 10.75 -0.05 21.33
C SER A 113 11.96 -0.10 20.40
N TYR A 114 11.77 0.20 19.09
CA TYR A 114 12.77 -0.05 18.06
C TYR A 114 13.17 1.18 17.23
N LYS A 115 12.51 2.35 17.39
CA LYS A 115 12.83 3.57 16.62
C LYS A 115 14.30 4.00 16.74
N ASP A 116 14.90 3.84 17.91
CA ASP A 116 16.29 4.19 18.19
C ASP A 116 17.28 3.06 17.86
N LYS A 117 16.76 1.92 17.36
CA LYS A 117 17.54 0.74 16.99
C LYS A 117 17.56 0.48 15.49
N GLY A 118 17.06 1.39 14.67
CA GLY A 118 17.05 1.24 13.22
C GLY A 118 15.72 0.85 12.61
N PHE A 119 14.60 0.99 13.35
CA PHE A 119 13.26 0.80 12.84
C PHE A 119 12.53 2.13 12.62
N THR A 120 11.71 2.22 11.57
CA THR A 120 10.84 3.39 11.36
C THR A 120 9.50 2.97 10.75
N ILE A 121 8.52 3.89 10.85
CA ILE A 121 7.23 3.77 10.16
C ILE A 121 7.01 5.05 9.36
N VAL A 122 6.55 4.92 8.12
CA VAL A 122 6.08 6.02 7.29
C VAL A 122 4.64 5.72 6.90
N GLY A 123 3.71 6.47 7.45
CA GLY A 123 2.30 6.40 7.11
C GLY A 123 1.99 7.25 5.87
N VAL A 124 1.12 6.77 4.98
CA VAL A 124 0.61 7.54 3.83
C VAL A 124 -0.91 7.49 3.84
N ALA A 125 -1.51 8.59 4.23
CA ALA A 125 -2.96 8.72 4.30
C ALA A 125 -3.55 9.08 2.93
N ARG A 126 -4.49 8.28 2.44
CA ARG A 126 -5.28 8.60 1.26
C ARG A 126 -6.54 9.34 1.65
N GLU A 127 -6.61 10.63 1.31
CA GLU A 127 -7.66 11.52 1.80
C GLU A 127 -8.24 12.42 0.71
N ARG A 128 -9.42 12.97 0.99
CA ARG A 128 -9.99 14.07 0.21
C ARG A 128 -9.65 15.42 0.83
N ARG A 129 -9.45 15.46 2.13
CA ARG A 129 -9.10 16.66 2.90
C ARG A 129 -8.01 16.29 3.90
N GLN A 130 -7.02 17.16 4.02
CA GLN A 130 -5.89 16.96 4.94
C GLN A 130 -6.34 16.93 6.40
N GLU A 131 -7.33 17.75 6.76
CA GLU A 131 -7.86 17.84 8.13
C GLU A 131 -8.39 16.50 8.65
N ASP A 132 -8.89 15.64 7.76
CA ASP A 132 -9.39 14.32 8.15
C ASP A 132 -8.23 13.41 8.63
N MET A 133 -7.06 13.46 7.94
CA MET A 133 -5.83 12.80 8.39
C MET A 133 -5.36 13.36 9.72
N GLU A 134 -5.27 14.69 9.85
CA GLU A 134 -4.77 15.35 11.07
C GLU A 134 -5.64 15.00 12.29
N ALA A 135 -6.96 15.01 12.12
CA ALA A 135 -7.90 14.62 13.17
C ALA A 135 -7.70 13.15 13.59
N ALA A 136 -7.48 12.24 12.62
CA ALA A 136 -7.23 10.83 12.89
C ALA A 136 -5.88 10.63 13.59
N ILE A 137 -4.80 11.27 13.13
CA ILE A 137 -3.47 11.23 13.77
C ILE A 137 -3.55 11.71 15.21
N LYS A 138 -4.20 12.84 15.45
CA LYS A 138 -4.39 13.40 16.79
C LYS A 138 -5.16 12.46 17.70
N LYS A 139 -6.22 11.83 17.18
CA LYS A 139 -7.07 10.89 17.94
C LYS A 139 -6.33 9.61 18.29
N ASP A 140 -5.59 9.02 17.34
CA ASP A 140 -4.94 7.71 17.48
C ASP A 140 -3.53 7.84 18.06
N GLY A 141 -2.93 9.06 17.99
CA GLY A 141 -1.64 9.37 18.56
C GLY A 141 -0.49 8.66 17.82
N TYR A 142 -0.41 8.79 16.49
CA TYR A 142 0.70 8.23 15.71
C TYR A 142 1.99 9.01 15.95
N PRO A 143 3.08 8.35 16.41
CA PRO A 143 4.33 9.03 16.74
C PRO A 143 5.34 9.12 15.58
N TRP A 144 4.99 8.63 14.39
CA TRP A 144 5.83 8.58 13.20
C TRP A 144 5.42 9.58 12.13
N LEU A 145 6.24 9.70 11.09
CA LEU A 145 5.97 10.53 9.93
C LEU A 145 4.71 10.04 9.21
N CYS A 146 3.74 10.94 9.05
CA CYS A 146 2.54 10.72 8.27
C CYS A 146 2.51 11.69 7.08
N LEU A 147 2.49 11.12 5.89
CA LEU A 147 2.34 11.81 4.62
C LEU A 147 0.88 11.76 4.17
N VAL A 148 0.49 12.67 3.31
CA VAL A 148 -0.87 12.73 2.77
C VAL A 148 -0.88 12.64 1.24
N GLU A 149 -1.76 11.80 0.72
CA GLU A 149 -2.11 11.74 -0.70
C GLU A 149 -3.53 12.26 -0.86
N LEU A 150 -3.67 13.50 -1.37
CA LEU A 150 -4.98 14.12 -1.59
C LEU A 150 -5.51 13.77 -2.98
N ASN A 151 -6.74 13.23 -3.02
CA ASN A 151 -7.47 12.92 -4.27
C ASN A 151 -6.67 12.06 -5.26
N ASP A 152 -5.86 11.14 -4.76
CA ASP A 152 -5.02 10.22 -5.55
C ASP A 152 -4.01 10.93 -6.47
N ALA A 153 -3.58 12.15 -6.13
CA ALA A 153 -2.71 12.96 -6.98
C ALA A 153 -1.37 12.27 -7.31
N GLY A 154 -0.81 11.52 -6.38
CA GLY A 154 0.43 10.75 -6.56
C GLY A 154 0.20 9.31 -7.04
N ARG A 155 -1.06 8.84 -7.03
CA ARG A 155 -1.45 7.45 -7.29
C ARG A 155 -0.61 6.43 -6.49
N ILE A 156 -0.32 6.77 -5.21
CA ILE A 156 0.58 5.97 -4.38
C ILE A 156 -0.05 4.62 -4.07
N TRP A 157 -1.32 4.61 -3.65
CA TRP A 157 -2.04 3.36 -3.41
C TRP A 157 -2.13 2.49 -4.67
N ASP A 158 -2.33 3.12 -5.82
CA ASP A 158 -2.38 2.44 -7.10
C ASP A 158 -1.05 1.76 -7.44
N LYS A 159 0.08 2.46 -7.23
CA LYS A 159 1.43 1.90 -7.45
C LYS A 159 1.69 0.64 -6.62
N TYR A 160 1.10 0.58 -5.42
CA TYR A 160 1.19 -0.60 -4.54
C TYR A 160 0.07 -1.62 -4.78
N GLY A 161 -0.77 -1.43 -5.80
CA GLY A 161 -1.91 -2.30 -6.10
C GLY A 161 -2.97 -2.32 -4.99
N VAL A 162 -3.02 -1.28 -4.18
CA VAL A 162 -3.98 -1.15 -3.08
C VAL A 162 -5.25 -0.50 -3.61
N GLY A 163 -6.34 -1.27 -3.61
CA GLY A 163 -7.63 -0.78 -4.07
C GLY A 163 -8.40 0.02 -3.01
N ASN A 164 -9.63 0.42 -3.35
CA ASN A 164 -10.48 1.24 -2.48
C ASN A 164 -11.06 0.50 -1.26
N ALA A 165 -10.79 -0.80 -1.09
CA ALA A 165 -11.39 -1.62 -0.03
C ALA A 165 -10.64 -1.58 1.32
N GLY A 166 -9.51 -0.89 1.39
CA GLY A 166 -8.70 -0.77 2.60
C GLY A 166 -7.22 -0.60 2.28
N GLY A 167 -6.43 -0.20 3.28
CA GLY A 167 -5.00 0.02 3.16
C GLY A 167 -4.17 -1.27 3.08
N ALA A 168 -2.86 -1.12 3.12
CA ALA A 168 -1.91 -2.21 3.19
C ALA A 168 -0.64 -1.78 3.91
N ILE A 169 0.01 -2.74 4.56
CA ILE A 169 1.28 -2.55 5.24
C ILE A 169 2.35 -3.38 4.53
N PHE A 170 3.52 -2.77 4.32
CA PHE A 170 4.70 -3.43 3.75
C PHE A 170 5.88 -3.22 4.68
N LEU A 171 6.47 -4.31 5.17
CA LEU A 171 7.71 -4.26 5.93
C LEU A 171 8.88 -4.42 4.96
N VAL A 172 9.86 -3.53 5.01
CA VAL A 172 11.04 -3.55 4.15
C VAL A 172 12.33 -3.55 4.97
N ASP A 173 13.40 -4.15 4.44
CA ASP A 173 14.73 -4.11 5.04
C ASP A 173 15.48 -2.81 4.72
N GLU A 174 16.71 -2.71 5.22
CA GLU A 174 17.60 -1.54 5.05
C GLU A 174 17.99 -1.28 3.58
N GLU A 175 17.97 -2.29 2.72
CA GLU A 175 18.19 -2.20 1.29
C GLU A 175 16.91 -1.88 0.53
N GLY A 176 15.75 -1.87 1.20
CA GLY A 176 14.44 -1.59 0.62
C GLY A 176 13.75 -2.78 -0.02
N LYS A 177 14.14 -4.01 0.36
CA LYS A 177 13.50 -5.25 -0.07
C LYS A 177 12.31 -5.57 0.84
N ILE A 178 11.19 -5.96 0.26
CA ILE A 178 9.97 -6.32 0.99
C ILE A 178 10.20 -7.62 1.77
N LEU A 179 10.13 -7.55 3.08
CA LEU A 179 10.23 -8.67 4.01
C LEU A 179 8.88 -9.34 4.26
N ALA A 180 7.81 -8.52 4.34
CA ALA A 180 6.47 -9.01 4.58
C ALA A 180 5.41 -8.05 4.00
N ILE A 181 4.26 -8.61 3.60
CA ILE A 181 3.09 -7.88 3.09
C ILE A 181 1.92 -8.16 4.04
N LYS A 182 1.34 -7.10 4.59
CA LYS A 182 0.27 -7.16 5.61
C LYS A 182 0.66 -7.99 6.84
N PRO A 183 1.86 -7.81 7.40
CA PRO A 183 2.24 -8.52 8.61
C PRO A 183 1.44 -8.03 9.81
N SER A 184 1.10 -8.94 10.73
CA SER A 184 0.61 -8.57 12.05
C SER A 184 1.71 -7.93 12.91
N ALA A 185 1.33 -7.27 14.00
CA ALA A 185 2.31 -6.69 14.93
C ALA A 185 3.26 -7.76 15.51
N GLU A 186 2.77 -8.98 15.76
CA GLU A 186 3.57 -10.11 16.24
C GLU A 186 4.60 -10.54 15.19
N GLU A 187 4.21 -10.59 13.90
CA GLU A 187 5.13 -10.94 12.82
C GLU A 187 6.20 -9.86 12.62
N VAL A 188 5.81 -8.57 12.67
CA VAL A 188 6.76 -7.45 12.63
C VAL A 188 7.76 -7.56 13.80
N LYS A 189 7.25 -7.80 15.03
CA LYS A 189 8.09 -7.97 16.22
C LYS A 189 9.11 -9.09 16.02
N ALA A 190 8.66 -10.26 15.58
CA ALA A 190 9.54 -11.43 15.38
C ALA A 190 10.65 -11.16 14.35
N ILE A 191 10.35 -10.38 13.30
CA ILE A 191 11.34 -9.97 12.32
C ILE A 191 12.34 -8.97 12.93
N LEU A 192 11.86 -7.95 13.65
CA LEU A 192 12.71 -6.95 14.29
C LEU A 192 13.65 -7.56 15.34
N GLU A 193 13.15 -8.48 16.18
CA GLU A 193 13.98 -9.19 17.19
C GLU A 193 15.10 -10.03 16.57
N LYS A 194 14.94 -10.44 15.31
CA LYS A 194 15.95 -11.22 14.60
C LYS A 194 16.98 -10.35 13.87
N MET A 195 16.59 -9.13 13.47
CA MET A 195 17.39 -8.29 12.59
C MET A 195 18.07 -7.11 13.30
N LEU A 196 17.52 -6.66 14.45
CA LEU A 196 18.02 -5.58 15.28
C LEU A 196 18.46 -6.05 16.68
#